data_3878a7e954d5615f0c21af7f7371a956
#
_entry.id   3878a7e954d5615f0c21af7f7371a956
#
_cell.length_a   1.000
_cell.length_b   1.000
_cell.length_c   1.000
_cell.angle_alpha   90.00
_cell.angle_beta   90.00
_cell.angle_gamma   90.00
#
_symmetry.space_group_name_H-M   'P 1'
#
loop_
_entity.id
_entity.type
_entity.pdbx_description
1 polymer ?
#
loop_
_entity_poly.entity_id
_entity_poly.type
_entity_poly.pdbx_seq_one_letter_code
_entity_poly.pdbx_strand_id
1 'polypeptide(L)'
;VSDSGRCAAADPHQRGLIAREAVALLHIMKLAVGIRDIAHLRAVQQARAKADPPLRHHTRNMPRRGDEIVDGGSIYWVIAGAVMARQAVREIIADTWDDGSPCAGLVLDPVLVPVSPRLTRPFQGWRYLAAEDAPPDLAALPRGVGEAAMPADMQRALRELGLL
;
A
#
# COMPACT_ATOMS: atom_id res chain seq x y z
N VAL A 1 -4.81 -55.85 -46.62
CA VAL A 1 -4.21 -55.72 -45.27
C VAL A 1 -4.41 -54.26 -44.84
N SER A 2 -5.36 -54.11 -43.95
CA SER A 2 -5.84 -52.84 -43.45
C SER A 2 -4.98 -52.36 -42.30
N ASP A 3 -4.63 -51.11 -42.28
CA ASP A 3 -4.22 -50.47 -41.03
C ASP A 3 -4.98 -49.17 -40.84
N SER A 4 -5.75 -49.17 -39.79
CA SER A 4 -6.65 -48.08 -39.38
C SER A 4 -5.94 -47.15 -38.40
N GLY A 5 -5.40 -46.06 -38.89
CA GLY A 5 -4.89 -44.97 -38.08
C GLY A 5 -6.03 -44.20 -37.41
N ARG A 6 -6.21 -44.33 -36.10
CA ARG A 6 -7.12 -43.48 -35.30
C ARG A 6 -6.52 -42.11 -35.12
N CYS A 7 -7.17 -41.10 -35.68
CA CYS A 7 -6.98 -39.71 -35.26
C CYS A 7 -7.48 -39.53 -33.83
N ALA A 8 -6.58 -39.21 -32.90
CA ALA A 8 -6.93 -38.75 -31.56
C ALA A 8 -7.50 -37.33 -31.69
N ALA A 9 -8.76 -37.19 -31.30
CA ALA A 9 -9.41 -35.88 -31.16
C ALA A 9 -8.76 -35.11 -30.00
N ALA A 10 -8.24 -33.94 -30.31
CA ALA A 10 -7.73 -33.01 -29.33
C ALA A 10 -8.89 -32.46 -28.51
N ASP A 11 -8.77 -32.54 -27.20
CA ASP A 11 -9.71 -32.08 -26.19
C ASP A 11 -9.87 -30.55 -26.25
N PRO A 12 -11.11 -30.00 -26.44
CA PRO A 12 -11.31 -28.56 -26.55
C PRO A 12 -11.26 -27.80 -25.24
N HIS A 13 -10.94 -28.42 -24.11
CA HIS A 13 -10.95 -27.79 -22.77
C HIS A 13 -9.62 -27.22 -22.30
N GLN A 14 -8.56 -27.21 -23.10
CA GLN A 14 -7.27 -26.59 -22.75
C GLN A 14 -7.02 -25.21 -23.38
N ARG A 15 -8.06 -24.47 -23.71
CA ARG A 15 -7.92 -23.05 -24.06
C ARG A 15 -8.42 -22.19 -22.93
N GLY A 16 -7.54 -21.75 -22.04
CA GLY A 16 -7.98 -20.79 -21.03
C GLY A 16 -7.05 -20.50 -19.88
N LEU A 17 -5.79 -20.91 -19.89
CA LEU A 17 -4.78 -20.28 -19.01
C LEU A 17 -3.94 -19.33 -19.88
N ILE A 18 -4.54 -18.22 -20.27
CA ILE A 18 -3.76 -17.05 -20.62
C ILE A 18 -3.05 -16.68 -19.33
N ALA A 19 -1.74 -16.88 -19.30
CA ALA A 19 -0.90 -16.33 -18.24
C ALA A 19 -1.30 -14.85 -18.12
N ARG A 20 -1.95 -14.46 -17.02
CA ARG A 20 -2.05 -13.06 -16.64
C ARG A 20 -0.61 -12.62 -16.57
N GLU A 21 -0.18 -11.83 -17.52
CA GLU A 21 1.08 -11.07 -17.39
C GLU A 21 1.05 -10.48 -15.99
N ALA A 22 2.07 -10.80 -15.19
CA ALA A 22 2.15 -10.31 -13.84
C ALA A 22 2.21 -8.79 -13.96
N VAL A 23 1.06 -8.14 -13.76
CA VAL A 23 0.99 -6.68 -13.71
C VAL A 23 1.95 -6.29 -12.60
N ALA A 24 2.97 -5.51 -12.94
CA ALA A 24 3.97 -5.10 -11.97
C ALA A 24 3.27 -4.34 -10.84
N LEU A 25 3.35 -4.90 -9.61
CA LEU A 25 2.71 -4.34 -8.45
C LEU A 25 3.18 -2.89 -8.23
N LEU A 26 2.26 -1.97 -8.23
CA LEU A 26 2.54 -0.55 -8.07
C LEU A 26 1.87 -0.01 -6.82
N HIS A 27 2.59 0.80 -6.08
CA HIS A 27 2.10 1.50 -4.91
C HIS A 27 2.07 3.02 -5.15
N ILE A 28 1.49 3.73 -4.21
CA ILE A 28 1.46 5.18 -4.18
C ILE A 28 1.99 5.65 -2.82
N MET A 29 2.70 6.76 -2.81
CA MET A 29 3.25 7.38 -1.60
C MET A 29 2.65 8.76 -1.43
N LYS A 30 2.23 9.09 -0.19
CA LYS A 30 1.54 10.34 0.13
C LYS A 30 1.97 10.89 1.47
N LEU A 31 2.16 12.20 1.56
CA LEU A 31 2.34 12.90 2.84
C LEU A 31 1.04 12.93 3.62
N ALA A 32 1.09 12.49 4.88
CA ALA A 32 -0.01 12.61 5.83
C ALA A 32 0.07 13.98 6.54
N VAL A 33 -0.39 15.02 5.84
CA VAL A 33 -0.31 16.40 6.35
C VAL A 33 -1.10 16.57 7.65
N GLY A 34 -0.50 17.17 8.65
CA GLY A 34 -1.11 17.41 9.96
C GLY A 34 -1.19 16.17 10.87
N ILE A 35 -0.64 15.05 10.44
CA ILE A 35 -0.59 13.80 11.20
C ILE A 35 0.76 13.69 11.93
N ARG A 36 0.72 13.36 13.23
CA ARG A 36 1.89 13.27 14.10
C ARG A 36 2.50 11.85 14.10
N ASP A 37 1.65 10.84 14.10
CA ASP A 37 2.01 9.44 14.23
C ASP A 37 0.92 8.51 13.66
N ILE A 38 1.18 7.21 13.65
CA ILE A 38 0.24 6.20 13.11
C ILE A 38 -1.06 6.16 13.93
N ALA A 39 -1.01 6.35 15.25
CA ALA A 39 -2.19 6.33 16.11
C ALA A 39 -3.12 7.51 15.79
N HIS A 40 -2.54 8.69 15.57
CA HIS A 40 -3.27 9.88 15.14
C HIS A 40 -3.89 9.67 13.74
N LEU A 41 -3.15 9.11 12.78
CA LEU A 41 -3.70 8.77 11.45
C LEU A 41 -4.89 7.84 11.58
N ARG A 42 -4.78 6.78 12.39
CA ARG A 42 -5.86 5.83 12.64
C ARG A 42 -7.11 6.51 13.20
N ALA A 43 -6.95 7.36 14.20
CA ALA A 43 -8.07 8.09 14.82
C ALA A 43 -8.79 9.00 13.81
N VAL A 44 -8.03 9.75 13.00
CA VAL A 44 -8.58 10.63 11.96
C VAL A 44 -9.33 9.83 10.89
N GLN A 45 -8.77 8.70 10.45
CA GLN A 45 -9.41 7.85 9.44
C GLN A 45 -10.67 7.17 9.99
N GLN A 46 -10.66 6.72 11.23
CA GLN A 46 -11.86 6.16 11.87
C GLN A 46 -13.00 7.18 11.95
N ALA A 47 -12.69 8.42 12.30
CA ALA A 47 -13.68 9.50 12.33
C ALA A 47 -14.24 9.76 10.92
N ARG A 48 -13.40 9.81 9.89
CA ARG A 48 -13.83 10.00 8.50
C ARG A 48 -14.67 8.85 7.97
N ALA A 49 -14.27 7.61 8.26
CA ALA A 49 -15.03 6.43 7.84
C ALA A 49 -16.41 6.34 8.47
N LYS A 50 -16.61 6.90 9.68
CA LYS A 50 -17.91 7.02 10.33
C LYS A 50 -18.78 8.12 9.73
N ALA A 51 -18.16 9.26 9.38
CA ALA A 51 -18.88 10.42 8.84
C ALA A 51 -19.29 10.22 7.37
N ASP A 52 -18.43 9.62 6.57
CA ASP A 52 -18.64 9.42 5.12
C ASP A 52 -18.01 8.09 4.66
N PRO A 53 -18.71 6.96 4.85
CA PRO A 53 -18.24 5.66 4.36
C PRO A 53 -18.41 5.52 2.83
N PRO A 54 -17.54 4.74 2.16
CA PRO A 54 -16.36 4.05 2.68
C PRO A 54 -15.18 5.00 2.94
N LEU A 55 -14.18 4.54 3.71
CA LEU A 55 -12.96 5.33 3.95
C LEU A 55 -12.29 5.70 2.63
N ARG A 56 -12.19 6.99 2.35
CA ARG A 56 -11.58 7.54 1.13
C ARG A 56 -10.49 8.55 1.45
N HIS A 57 -9.47 8.56 0.62
CA HIS A 57 -8.50 9.65 0.57
C HIS A 57 -8.61 10.37 -0.76
N HIS A 58 -8.90 11.66 -0.73
CA HIS A 58 -9.05 12.45 -1.95
C HIS A 58 -7.72 13.03 -2.42
N THR A 59 -7.50 12.99 -3.74
CA THR A 59 -6.36 13.60 -4.42
C THR A 59 -6.84 14.43 -5.61
N ARG A 60 -6.15 15.52 -5.90
CA ARG A 60 -6.50 16.39 -7.04
C ARG A 60 -6.40 15.63 -8.37
N ASN A 61 -5.37 14.85 -8.56
CA ASN A 61 -5.07 14.18 -9.81
C ASN A 61 -5.39 12.70 -9.74
N MET A 62 -6.13 12.19 -10.72
CA MET A 62 -6.39 10.77 -10.92
C MET A 62 -5.08 10.07 -11.30
N PRO A 63 -4.66 8.99 -10.61
CA PRO A 63 -3.53 8.18 -11.03
C PRO A 63 -3.78 7.53 -12.40
N ARG A 64 -2.90 7.76 -13.36
CA ARG A 64 -3.03 7.19 -14.70
C ARG A 64 -2.86 5.66 -14.70
N ARG A 65 -2.07 5.14 -13.76
CA ARG A 65 -1.81 3.70 -13.56
C ARG A 65 -2.64 3.15 -12.40
N GLY A 66 -3.90 3.60 -12.30
CA GLY A 66 -4.80 3.23 -11.21
C GLY A 66 -5.04 1.74 -11.11
N ASP A 67 -5.22 1.07 -12.26
CA ASP A 67 -5.46 -0.38 -12.33
C ASP A 67 -4.33 -1.20 -11.70
N GLU A 68 -3.07 -0.77 -11.90
CA GLU A 68 -1.89 -1.41 -11.30
C GLU A 68 -1.82 -1.20 -9.79
N ILE A 69 -2.38 -0.10 -9.28
CA ILE A 69 -2.45 0.17 -7.83
C ILE A 69 -3.56 -0.67 -7.20
N VAL A 70 -4.72 -0.77 -7.86
CA VAL A 70 -5.87 -1.53 -7.34
C VAL A 70 -5.61 -3.03 -7.34
N ASP A 71 -4.75 -3.53 -8.24
CA ASP A 71 -4.36 -4.94 -8.31
C ASP A 71 -3.34 -5.33 -7.22
N GLY A 72 -3.68 -5.06 -5.97
CA GLY A 72 -2.88 -5.43 -4.78
C GLY A 72 -1.95 -4.34 -4.25
N GLY A 73 -1.97 -3.14 -4.82
CA GLY A 73 -1.16 -2.02 -4.37
C GLY A 73 -1.67 -1.38 -3.06
N SER A 74 -0.85 -0.51 -2.53
CA SER A 74 -1.10 0.18 -1.26
C SER A 74 -0.71 1.65 -1.36
N ILE A 75 -1.33 2.47 -0.52
CA ILE A 75 -0.85 3.81 -0.22
C ILE A 75 0.12 3.74 0.96
N TYR A 76 1.30 4.34 0.80
CA TYR A 76 2.34 4.46 1.81
C TYR A 76 2.31 5.87 2.40
N TRP A 77 2.09 5.95 3.69
CA TRP A 77 1.94 7.20 4.42
C TRP A 77 3.27 7.71 4.93
N VAL A 78 3.62 8.92 4.51
CA VAL A 78 4.79 9.64 5.02
C VAL A 78 4.35 10.51 6.19
N ILE A 79 4.87 10.21 7.37
CA ILE A 79 4.60 10.91 8.64
C ILE A 79 5.93 11.40 9.20
N ALA A 80 6.00 12.67 9.56
CA ALA A 80 7.21 13.29 10.12
C ALA A 80 8.49 13.03 9.30
N GLY A 81 8.38 13.02 7.98
CA GLY A 81 9.52 12.86 7.08
C GLY A 81 9.96 11.41 6.82
N ALA A 82 9.21 10.42 7.29
CA ALA A 82 9.47 9.01 7.04
C ALA A 82 8.22 8.27 6.58
N VAL A 83 8.39 7.29 5.70
CA VAL A 83 7.33 6.31 5.41
C VAL A 83 7.16 5.45 6.66
N MET A 84 5.96 5.44 7.25
CA MET A 84 5.69 4.81 8.54
C MET A 84 4.63 3.71 8.49
N ALA A 85 3.69 3.80 7.55
CA ALA A 85 2.59 2.86 7.45
C ALA A 85 2.13 2.71 6.01
N ARG A 86 1.53 1.57 5.68
CA ARG A 86 0.82 1.35 4.42
C ARG A 86 -0.62 0.94 4.66
N GLN A 87 -1.42 1.08 3.62
CA GLN A 87 -2.82 0.75 3.63
C GLN A 87 -3.24 0.29 2.23
N ALA A 88 -3.95 -0.82 2.12
CA ALA A 88 -4.36 -1.35 0.82
C ALA A 88 -5.33 -0.38 0.13
N VAL A 89 -5.14 -0.17 -1.16
CA VAL A 89 -6.06 0.57 -2.03
C VAL A 89 -7.03 -0.44 -2.64
N ARG A 90 -8.32 -0.28 -2.36
CA ARG A 90 -9.37 -1.18 -2.84
C ARG A 90 -9.91 -0.77 -4.18
N GLU A 91 -10.06 0.54 -4.38
CA GLU A 91 -10.65 1.11 -5.57
C GLU A 91 -10.16 2.55 -5.77
N ILE A 92 -10.17 3.04 -7.00
CA ILE A 92 -9.92 4.44 -7.32
C ILE A 92 -11.11 4.92 -8.14
N ILE A 93 -11.81 5.92 -7.61
CA ILE A 93 -13.04 6.45 -8.19
C ILE A 93 -12.90 7.92 -8.58
N ALA A 94 -13.67 8.34 -9.55
CA ALA A 94 -13.90 9.76 -9.78
C ALA A 94 -14.82 10.29 -8.68
N ASP A 95 -14.43 11.41 -8.07
CA ASP A 95 -15.15 12.03 -6.97
C ASP A 95 -15.13 13.56 -7.13
N THR A 96 -15.76 14.27 -6.23
CA THR A 96 -15.81 15.74 -6.24
C THR A 96 -15.46 16.28 -4.85
N TRP A 97 -14.79 17.44 -4.83
CA TRP A 97 -14.62 18.21 -3.61
C TRP A 97 -15.94 18.90 -3.20
N ASP A 98 -16.00 19.41 -1.98
CA ASP A 98 -17.16 20.13 -1.45
C ASP A 98 -17.56 21.35 -2.31
N ASP A 99 -16.63 21.93 -3.05
CA ASP A 99 -16.85 23.02 -4.01
C ASP A 99 -17.33 22.55 -5.39
N GLY A 100 -17.53 21.23 -5.58
CA GLY A 100 -17.97 20.63 -6.84
C GLY A 100 -16.84 20.40 -7.85
N SER A 101 -15.60 20.77 -7.56
CA SER A 101 -14.48 20.52 -8.47
C SER A 101 -14.10 19.03 -8.48
N PRO A 102 -13.67 18.48 -9.63
CA PRO A 102 -13.36 17.06 -9.75
C PRO A 102 -12.10 16.67 -8.97
N CYS A 103 -12.15 15.48 -8.38
CA CYS A 103 -11.01 14.85 -7.70
C CYS A 103 -11.01 13.34 -7.91
N ALA A 104 -9.98 12.67 -7.41
CA ALA A 104 -9.92 11.23 -7.33
C ALA A 104 -10.08 10.79 -5.86
N GLY A 105 -10.97 9.84 -5.62
CA GLY A 105 -11.14 9.17 -4.34
C GLY A 105 -10.43 7.82 -4.34
N LEU A 106 -9.44 7.66 -3.48
CA LEU A 106 -8.82 6.36 -3.22
C LEU A 106 -9.59 5.70 -2.08
N VAL A 107 -10.32 4.64 -2.38
CA VAL A 107 -11.03 3.83 -1.39
C VAL A 107 -10.00 2.92 -0.71
N LEU A 108 -9.91 3.05 0.61
CA LEU A 108 -8.86 2.41 1.40
C LEU A 108 -9.43 1.31 2.28
N ASP A 109 -8.65 0.25 2.45
CA ASP A 109 -8.89 -0.70 3.54
C ASP A 109 -8.70 0.01 4.89
N PRO A 110 -9.58 -0.20 5.89
CA PRO A 110 -9.44 0.46 7.19
C PRO A 110 -8.21 0.01 7.99
N VAL A 111 -7.54 -1.07 7.58
CA VAL A 111 -6.37 -1.61 8.27
C VAL A 111 -5.11 -0.84 7.90
N LEU A 112 -4.50 -0.16 8.88
CA LEU A 112 -3.17 0.44 8.78
C LEU A 112 -2.11 -0.58 9.18
N VAL A 113 -1.16 -0.85 8.29
CA VAL A 113 -0.03 -1.75 8.51
C VAL A 113 1.23 -0.93 8.73
N PRO A 114 1.86 -0.98 9.92
CA PRO A 114 3.15 -0.34 10.15
C PRO A 114 4.24 -0.97 9.28
N VAL A 115 5.11 -0.14 8.72
CA VAL A 115 6.25 -0.57 7.91
C VAL A 115 7.56 -0.13 8.55
N SER A 116 8.66 -0.74 8.12
CA SER A 116 10.00 -0.30 8.51
C SER A 116 10.19 1.17 8.15
N PRO A 117 10.51 2.06 9.11
CA PRO A 117 10.63 3.48 8.86
C PRO A 117 11.69 3.78 7.80
N ARG A 118 11.31 4.52 6.77
CA ARG A 118 12.21 4.93 5.71
C ARG A 118 12.14 6.44 5.50
N LEU A 119 13.23 7.13 5.76
CA LEU A 119 13.32 8.57 5.52
C LEU A 119 13.07 8.89 4.04
N THR A 120 12.32 9.94 3.81
CA THR A 120 12.03 10.42 2.46
C THR A 120 12.14 11.93 2.38
N ARG A 121 12.57 12.42 1.22
CA ARG A 121 12.63 13.86 0.97
C ARG A 121 11.21 14.44 0.87
N PRO A 122 10.98 15.68 1.32
CA PRO A 122 9.70 16.35 1.15
C PRO A 122 9.28 16.40 -0.32
N PHE A 123 7.99 16.17 -0.57
CA PHE A 123 7.37 16.30 -1.89
C PHE A 123 5.93 16.80 -1.75
N GLN A 124 5.34 17.27 -2.83
CA GLN A 124 3.94 17.69 -2.87
C GLN A 124 3.09 16.64 -3.59
N GLY A 125 1.82 16.55 -3.19
CA GLY A 125 0.87 15.64 -3.79
C GLY A 125 1.12 14.19 -3.42
N TRP A 126 1.19 13.33 -4.41
CA TRP A 126 1.50 11.90 -4.28
C TRP A 126 2.53 11.47 -5.34
N ARG A 127 3.17 10.35 -5.14
CA ARG A 127 4.13 9.75 -6.08
C ARG A 127 3.90 8.26 -6.20
N TYR A 128 4.22 7.69 -7.36
CA TYR A 128 4.32 6.24 -7.50
C TYR A 128 5.49 5.70 -6.69
N LEU A 129 5.29 4.50 -6.14
CA LEU A 129 6.31 3.74 -5.42
C LEU A 129 6.34 2.33 -5.98
N ALA A 130 7.48 1.93 -6.56
CA ALA A 130 7.66 0.60 -7.08
C ALA A 130 7.71 -0.43 -5.93
N ALA A 131 7.30 -1.66 -6.19
CA ALA A 131 7.25 -2.70 -5.17
C ALA A 131 8.62 -3.00 -4.55
N GLU A 132 9.67 -2.97 -5.37
CA GLU A 132 11.06 -3.15 -4.94
C GLU A 132 11.57 -2.03 -4.03
N ASP A 133 10.99 -0.84 -4.13
CA ASP A 133 11.35 0.33 -3.31
C ASP A 133 10.49 0.44 -2.05
N ALA A 134 9.46 -0.38 -1.92
CA ALA A 134 8.53 -0.32 -0.80
C ALA A 134 9.18 -0.89 0.49
N PRO A 135 9.12 -0.17 1.62
CA PRO A 135 9.62 -0.71 2.87
C PRO A 135 8.80 -1.91 3.32
N PRO A 136 9.43 -2.95 3.89
CA PRO A 136 8.73 -4.14 4.36
C PRO A 136 7.85 -3.84 5.57
N ASP A 137 6.82 -4.65 5.76
CA ASP A 137 5.97 -4.60 6.94
C ASP A 137 6.78 -4.88 8.20
N LEU A 138 6.57 -4.12 9.26
CA LEU A 138 7.26 -4.31 10.54
C LEU A 138 7.04 -5.72 11.11
N ALA A 139 5.84 -6.26 10.95
CA ALA A 139 5.52 -7.62 11.40
C ALA A 139 6.23 -8.73 10.60
N ALA A 140 6.69 -8.44 9.38
CA ALA A 140 7.43 -9.38 8.55
C ALA A 140 8.94 -9.39 8.84
N LEU A 141 9.44 -8.39 9.57
CA LEU A 141 10.84 -8.34 9.97
C LEU A 141 11.11 -9.37 11.08
N PRO A 142 12.26 -10.08 11.03
CA PRO A 142 12.66 -10.96 12.11
C PRO A 142 12.71 -10.18 13.43
N ARG A 143 12.03 -10.68 14.46
CA ARG A 143 12.08 -10.10 15.80
C ARG A 143 13.54 -10.17 16.29
N GLY A 144 14.11 -9.03 16.65
CA GLY A 144 15.46 -8.94 17.21
C GLY A 144 16.54 -8.37 16.28
N VAL A 145 16.30 -8.19 14.98
CA VAL A 145 17.30 -7.59 14.08
C VAL A 145 17.59 -6.14 14.43
N GLY A 146 16.56 -5.39 14.86
CA GLY A 146 16.74 -3.99 15.30
C GLY A 146 17.42 -3.89 16.65
N GLU A 147 17.10 -4.79 17.58
CA GLU A 147 17.64 -4.78 18.94
C GLU A 147 19.06 -5.35 19.00
N ALA A 148 19.33 -6.41 18.25
CA ALA A 148 20.67 -7.04 18.16
C ALA A 148 21.69 -6.18 17.37
N ALA A 149 21.25 -5.34 16.46
CA ALA A 149 22.11 -4.42 15.69
C ALA A 149 22.34 -3.08 16.40
N MET A 150 21.65 -2.83 17.50
CA MET A 150 21.76 -1.57 18.24
C MET A 150 22.91 -1.64 19.25
N PRO A 151 23.77 -0.60 19.36
CA PRO A 151 24.78 -0.53 20.38
C PRO A 151 24.21 -0.69 21.80
N ALA A 152 24.94 -1.37 22.67
CA ALA A 152 24.46 -1.74 24.01
C ALA A 152 24.11 -0.52 24.91
N ASP A 153 24.79 0.59 24.70
CA ASP A 153 24.51 1.87 25.36
C ASP A 153 23.18 2.47 24.92
N MET A 154 22.84 2.40 23.63
CA MET A 154 21.57 2.84 23.09
C MET A 154 20.41 1.95 23.56
N GLN A 155 20.60 0.63 23.61
CA GLN A 155 19.60 -0.29 24.18
C GLN A 155 19.31 0.04 25.63
N ARG A 156 20.36 0.33 26.42
CA ARG A 156 20.21 0.71 27.83
C ARG A 156 19.42 1.99 27.98
N ALA A 157 19.77 3.03 27.20
CA ALA A 157 19.07 4.31 27.24
C ALA A 157 17.58 4.17 26.86
N LEU A 158 17.25 3.34 25.86
CA LEU A 158 15.87 3.10 25.46
C LEU A 158 15.07 2.33 26.51
N ARG A 159 15.68 1.36 27.22
CA ARG A 159 15.04 0.68 28.35
C ARG A 159 14.79 1.61 29.54
N GLU A 160 15.74 2.50 29.84
CA GLU A 160 15.57 3.52 30.90
C GLU A 160 14.44 4.50 30.58
N LEU A 161 14.19 4.76 29.30
CA LEU A 161 13.09 5.60 28.82
C LEU A 161 11.76 4.84 28.64
N GLY A 162 11.74 3.52 28.89
CA GLY A 162 10.55 2.69 28.70
C GLY A 162 10.14 2.51 27.23
N LEU A 163 11.09 2.66 26.31
CA LEU A 163 10.86 2.56 24.87
C LEU A 163 11.26 1.18 24.28
N LEU A 164 11.85 0.31 25.09
CA LEU A 164 12.14 -1.11 24.82
C LEU A 164 11.68 -1.99 25.99
#